data_a7813cee98dfc759f8816fe591ae95b4
#
_entry.id   a7813cee98dfc759f8816fe591ae95b4
#
_cell.length_a   1.000
_cell.length_b   1.000
_cell.length_c   1.000
_cell.angle_alpha   90.00
_cell.angle_beta   90.00
_cell.angle_gamma   90.00
#
_symmetry.space_group_name_H-M   'P 1'
#
loop_
_entity.id
_entity.type
_entity.pdbx_description
1 polymer ?
#
loop_
_entity_poly.entity_id
_entity_poly.type
_entity_poly.pdbx_seq_one_letter_code
_entity_poly.pdbx_strand_id
1 'polypeptide(L)'
;MGDVAIVVGGGTPDTNNHKYWNGDIQWFTPSEIGRDKYVTNSLRTISEEGLNKSSAKLLPIGTILLSSRATVGECSINKVECTTNQGFQSLIPKEYFSKEFVFYLMQTKRKELIRKSCGSTFLEISANEVRKIKIAVPTSKEQEKISKLLALLDERITTQNKIIEDLKKLKYAISKYLFERKDLFENKIKLSKIAELKNGYAFQSSKYNALGKWKILTIANVAGERYVKTNECNCIIEIPYDIQKHQKLEANDILISLTGNVGRVSLCTEGFFLLNQRVGLLQLKISENREFIYQVLSFHKFEESMIACAQGAAQMNIGKGDVENYILPYSFNKENINSVASVLKNYDKYIINEINMLSMLHSQKQYLLRQMFI
;
A
#
# COMPACT_ATOMS: atom_id res chain seq x y z
N MET A 1 20.26 24.74 6.94
CA MET A 1 20.30 23.47 7.73
C MET A 1 21.58 23.33 8.54
N GLY A 2 22.75 23.70 8.04
CA GLY A 2 24.02 23.60 8.78
C GLY A 2 24.08 24.34 10.11
N ASP A 3 23.23 25.36 10.33
CA ASP A 3 23.11 26.06 11.61
C ASP A 3 22.34 25.25 12.66
N VAL A 4 21.48 24.34 12.24
CA VAL A 4 20.56 23.53 13.07
C VAL A 4 21.11 22.15 13.41
N ALA A 5 21.84 21.53 12.47
CA ALA A 5 22.38 20.19 12.64
C ALA A 5 23.76 20.02 12.03
N ILE A 6 24.52 19.10 12.60
CA ILE A 6 25.78 18.64 12.00
C ILE A 6 25.42 17.58 10.96
N VAL A 7 25.89 17.77 9.71
CA VAL A 7 25.66 16.83 8.61
C VAL A 7 26.82 15.85 8.54
N VAL A 8 26.54 14.56 8.70
CA VAL A 8 27.51 13.46 8.75
C VAL A 8 27.20 12.46 7.65
N GLY A 9 28.19 12.19 6.78
CA GLY A 9 28.13 11.12 5.80
C GLY A 9 28.42 9.76 6.44
N GLY A 10 27.90 8.69 5.84
CA GLY A 10 28.18 7.32 6.25
C GLY A 10 29.35 6.68 5.48
N GLY A 11 29.64 5.44 5.80
CA GLY A 11 30.69 4.64 5.18
C GLY A 11 30.39 3.15 5.23
N THR A 12 31.08 2.40 4.36
CA THR A 12 30.96 0.94 4.29
C THR A 12 32.31 0.32 4.56
N PRO A 13 32.44 -0.55 5.58
CA PRO A 13 33.64 -1.37 5.75
C PRO A 13 33.87 -2.30 4.55
N ASP A 14 35.10 -2.74 4.33
CA ASP A 14 35.40 -3.70 3.27
C ASP A 14 34.49 -4.94 3.41
N THR A 15 33.69 -5.18 2.40
CA THR A 15 32.69 -6.26 2.40
C THR A 15 33.31 -7.65 2.30
N ASN A 16 34.58 -7.76 1.85
CA ASN A 16 35.30 -9.01 1.73
C ASN A 16 35.98 -9.43 3.05
N ASN A 17 36.13 -8.51 4.00
CA ASN A 17 36.70 -8.81 5.30
C ASN A 17 35.63 -9.15 6.33
N HIS A 18 35.43 -10.45 6.59
CA HIS A 18 34.43 -10.94 7.53
C HIS A 18 34.59 -10.44 8.97
N LYS A 19 35.81 -10.04 9.39
CA LYS A 19 36.08 -9.49 10.72
C LYS A 19 35.44 -8.14 10.97
N TYR A 20 35.06 -7.42 9.91
CA TYR A 20 34.41 -6.10 10.00
C TYR A 20 32.91 -6.16 10.18
N TRP A 21 32.31 -7.35 10.05
CA TRP A 21 30.87 -7.55 10.05
C TRP A 21 30.42 -8.44 11.23
N ASN A 22 29.09 -8.43 11.47
CA ASN A 22 28.41 -9.23 12.49
C ASN A 22 28.87 -8.93 13.94
N GLY A 23 29.26 -7.69 14.22
CA GLY A 23 29.51 -7.18 15.59
C GLY A 23 28.25 -6.56 16.19
N ASP A 24 28.42 -5.71 17.20
CA ASP A 24 27.32 -5.15 17.99
C ASP A 24 26.82 -3.79 17.48
N ILE A 25 27.51 -3.17 16.51
CA ILE A 25 27.19 -1.83 16.02
C ILE A 25 26.22 -1.92 14.86
N GLN A 26 25.05 -1.30 14.99
CA GLN A 26 24.04 -1.23 13.93
C GLN A 26 24.59 -0.47 12.71
N TRP A 27 24.33 -0.99 11.49
CA TRP A 27 24.77 -0.39 10.24
C TRP A 27 23.61 -0.35 9.23
N PHE A 28 22.99 0.82 9.09
CA PHE A 28 21.81 1.02 8.27
C PHE A 28 22.11 1.30 6.80
N THR A 29 21.19 0.84 5.94
CA THR A 29 21.12 1.19 4.52
C THR A 29 19.86 1.99 4.22
N PRO A 30 19.78 2.74 3.08
CA PRO A 30 18.62 3.57 2.76
C PRO A 30 17.29 2.82 2.63
N SER A 31 17.31 1.52 2.35
CA SER A 31 16.10 0.68 2.26
C SER A 31 15.46 0.34 3.61
N GLU A 32 16.18 0.58 4.72
CA GLU A 32 15.76 0.23 6.08
C GLU A 32 15.13 1.40 6.84
N ILE A 33 15.10 2.58 6.23
CA ILE A 33 14.56 3.80 6.85
C ILE A 33 13.39 4.38 6.05
N GLY A 34 12.70 5.36 6.64
CA GLY A 34 11.61 6.11 5.99
C GLY A 34 10.24 5.50 6.19
N ARG A 35 10.14 4.20 6.49
CA ARG A 35 8.88 3.53 6.80
C ARG A 35 8.41 3.89 8.22
N ASP A 36 9.30 3.74 9.18
CA ASP A 36 9.05 4.00 10.59
C ASP A 36 9.78 5.28 11.03
N LYS A 37 9.14 6.06 11.91
CA LYS A 37 9.75 7.25 12.48
C LYS A 37 11.02 6.94 13.27
N TYR A 38 11.01 5.83 14.01
CA TYR A 38 12.13 5.39 14.84
C TYR A 38 12.66 4.05 14.38
N VAL A 39 14.00 3.91 14.38
CA VAL A 39 14.69 2.66 14.05
C VAL A 39 15.61 2.25 15.18
N THR A 40 15.70 0.94 15.43
CA THR A 40 16.53 0.33 16.49
C THR A 40 17.49 -0.70 15.95
N ASN A 41 17.06 -1.54 15.02
CA ASN A 41 17.83 -2.68 14.52
C ASN A 41 18.02 -2.56 13.01
N SER A 42 19.22 -2.83 12.56
CA SER A 42 19.57 -2.93 11.15
C SER A 42 19.70 -4.41 10.72
N LEU A 43 19.57 -4.67 9.44
CA LEU A 43 19.73 -6.01 8.85
C LEU A 43 21.18 -6.53 8.98
N ARG A 44 22.15 -5.63 9.01
CA ARG A 44 23.58 -5.95 9.14
C ARG A 44 24.19 -5.10 10.23
N THR A 45 25.18 -5.68 10.90
CA THR A 45 25.96 -4.99 11.94
C THR A 45 27.43 -4.99 11.56
N ILE A 46 28.19 -4.06 12.14
CA ILE A 46 29.66 -4.00 11.99
C ILE A 46 30.33 -4.19 13.35
N SER A 47 31.56 -4.66 13.31
CA SER A 47 32.42 -4.75 14.50
C SER A 47 33.11 -3.41 14.80
N GLU A 48 33.70 -3.27 15.98
CA GLU A 48 34.57 -2.13 16.31
C GLU A 48 35.73 -2.01 15.34
N GLU A 49 36.32 -3.14 14.92
CA GLU A 49 37.37 -3.14 13.92
C GLU A 49 36.87 -2.61 12.58
N GLY A 50 35.68 -3.02 12.15
CA GLY A 50 35.01 -2.50 10.93
C GLY A 50 34.71 -1.00 11.02
N LEU A 51 34.29 -0.50 12.17
CA LEU A 51 34.13 0.93 12.42
C LEU A 51 35.47 1.67 12.26
N ASN A 52 36.50 1.20 12.95
CA ASN A 52 37.82 1.86 12.99
C ASN A 52 38.58 1.79 11.66
N LYS A 53 38.31 0.78 10.83
CA LYS A 53 38.99 0.57 9.53
C LYS A 53 38.19 1.03 8.33
N SER A 54 37.11 1.81 8.55
CA SER A 54 36.28 2.34 7.49
C SER A 54 36.02 3.84 7.66
N SER A 55 35.30 4.42 6.69
CA SER A 55 34.79 5.80 6.77
C SER A 55 33.44 5.90 7.53
N ALA A 56 32.92 4.79 8.04
CA ALA A 56 31.71 4.79 8.86
C ALA A 56 31.96 5.59 10.15
N LYS A 57 30.94 6.30 10.58
CA LYS A 57 30.98 7.11 11.80
C LYS A 57 29.88 6.70 12.75
N LEU A 58 30.21 6.56 14.02
CA LEU A 58 29.24 6.30 15.07
C LEU A 58 28.36 7.54 15.27
N LEU A 59 27.05 7.35 15.12
CA LEU A 59 26.05 8.39 15.26
C LEU A 59 25.34 8.26 16.60
N PRO A 60 25.23 9.34 17.39
CA PRO A 60 24.56 9.30 18.68
C PRO A 60 23.07 9.06 18.55
N ILE A 61 22.43 8.62 19.64
CA ILE A 61 20.99 8.45 19.75
C ILE A 61 20.28 9.77 19.44
N GLY A 62 19.19 9.71 18.64
CA GLY A 62 18.42 10.88 18.25
C GLY A 62 18.92 11.56 16.98
N THR A 63 19.88 10.96 16.27
CA THR A 63 20.28 11.40 14.94
C THR A 63 19.17 11.12 13.93
N ILE A 64 18.92 12.07 13.04
CA ILE A 64 18.02 11.86 11.89
C ILE A 64 18.84 11.21 10.76
N LEU A 65 18.62 9.94 10.52
CA LEU A 65 19.21 9.20 9.40
C LEU A 65 18.51 9.66 8.12
N LEU A 66 19.15 10.46 7.29
CA LEU A 66 18.59 11.02 6.07
C LEU A 66 19.22 10.34 4.85
N SER A 67 18.39 9.67 4.05
CA SER A 67 18.84 9.06 2.79
C SER A 67 19.24 10.13 1.78
N SER A 68 20.44 9.98 1.23
CA SER A 68 21.01 10.84 0.18
C SER A 68 21.02 10.20 -1.21
N ARG A 69 20.76 8.89 -1.31
CA ARG A 69 20.74 8.10 -2.56
C ARG A 69 19.50 7.21 -2.63
N ALA A 70 19.12 6.77 -3.82
CA ALA A 70 17.98 5.88 -4.10
C ALA A 70 16.63 6.43 -3.61
N THR A 71 16.46 6.60 -2.31
CA THR A 71 15.25 7.12 -1.65
C THR A 71 15.49 8.51 -1.07
N VAL A 72 16.06 9.43 -1.85
CA VAL A 72 16.44 10.78 -1.39
C VAL A 72 15.33 11.45 -0.59
N GLY A 73 15.69 11.92 0.61
CA GLY A 73 14.80 12.61 1.52
C GLY A 73 13.96 11.74 2.44
N GLU A 74 14.03 10.40 2.32
CA GLU A 74 13.51 9.52 3.36
C GLU A 74 14.35 9.65 4.62
N CYS A 75 13.70 9.62 5.79
CA CYS A 75 14.42 9.75 7.06
C CYS A 75 13.75 8.99 8.20
N SER A 76 14.55 8.62 9.18
CA SER A 76 14.14 8.04 10.47
C SER A 76 15.05 8.55 11.59
N ILE A 77 14.61 8.43 12.84
CA ILE A 77 15.39 8.77 14.04
C ILE A 77 15.92 7.49 14.65
N ASN A 78 17.24 7.38 14.89
CA ASN A 78 17.80 6.22 15.57
C ASN A 78 17.50 6.27 17.09
N LYS A 79 17.17 5.11 17.67
CA LYS A 79 16.99 4.93 19.13
C LYS A 79 18.18 4.29 19.81
N VAL A 80 19.15 3.86 19.04
CA VAL A 80 20.42 3.28 19.49
C VAL A 80 21.57 3.94 18.76
N GLU A 81 22.78 3.93 19.32
CA GLU A 81 23.97 4.31 18.57
C GLU A 81 24.12 3.43 17.34
N CYS A 82 24.43 4.03 16.20
CA CYS A 82 24.47 3.31 14.94
C CYS A 82 25.45 3.93 13.94
N THR A 83 25.67 3.23 12.86
CA THR A 83 26.41 3.70 11.68
C THR A 83 25.53 3.58 10.44
N THR A 84 25.94 4.20 9.34
CA THR A 84 25.23 4.16 8.07
C THR A 84 26.20 3.92 6.91
N ASN A 85 25.68 3.42 5.79
CA ASN A 85 26.47 3.37 4.58
C ASN A 85 26.63 4.76 3.95
N GLN A 86 27.39 4.86 2.85
CA GLN A 86 27.62 6.13 2.12
C GLN A 86 26.36 6.73 1.47
N GLY A 87 25.24 6.05 1.48
CA GLY A 87 23.96 6.55 0.96
C GLY A 87 23.21 7.50 1.92
N PHE A 88 23.88 7.99 2.96
CA PHE A 88 23.29 8.89 3.95
C PHE A 88 24.01 10.21 4.07
N GLN A 89 23.24 11.24 4.42
CA GLN A 89 23.68 12.52 4.96
C GLN A 89 22.91 12.74 6.27
N SER A 90 23.31 12.03 7.33
CA SER A 90 22.65 12.04 8.62
C SER A 90 22.77 13.38 9.32
N LEU A 91 21.75 13.77 10.08
CA LEU A 91 21.66 15.04 10.76
C LEU A 91 21.70 14.82 12.27
N ILE A 92 22.74 15.31 12.92
CA ILE A 92 22.82 15.36 14.39
C ILE A 92 22.33 16.75 14.81
N PRO A 93 21.11 16.87 15.39
CA PRO A 93 20.58 18.16 15.84
C PRO A 93 21.50 18.77 16.90
N LYS A 94 21.71 20.07 16.83
CA LYS A 94 22.44 20.82 17.86
C LYS A 94 21.53 21.00 19.08
N GLU A 95 22.10 21.29 20.23
CA GLU A 95 21.47 21.28 21.55
C GLU A 95 20.13 22.05 21.66
N TYR A 96 19.96 23.14 20.94
CA TYR A 96 18.76 23.97 20.99
C TYR A 96 17.63 23.52 20.03
N PHE A 97 17.81 22.42 19.32
CA PHE A 97 16.86 21.99 18.30
C PHE A 97 16.29 20.62 18.62
N SER A 98 14.95 20.54 18.67
CA SER A 98 14.25 19.27 18.87
C SER A 98 14.51 18.33 17.70
N LYS A 99 14.98 17.10 17.98
CA LYS A 99 15.19 16.06 16.98
C LYS A 99 13.91 15.72 16.23
N GLU A 100 12.77 15.70 16.94
CA GLU A 100 11.46 15.45 16.36
C GLU A 100 11.04 16.60 15.41
N PHE A 101 11.32 17.85 15.79
CA PHE A 101 11.06 19.00 14.91
C PHE A 101 11.91 18.92 13.65
N VAL A 102 13.21 18.65 13.75
CA VAL A 102 14.10 18.50 12.59
C VAL A 102 13.66 17.33 11.71
N PHE A 103 13.21 16.23 12.30
CA PHE A 103 12.66 15.10 11.53
C PHE A 103 11.45 15.51 10.68
N TYR A 104 10.45 16.17 11.27
CA TYR A 104 9.26 16.63 10.52
C TYR A 104 9.61 17.71 9.50
N LEU A 105 10.51 18.63 9.83
CA LEU A 105 11.02 19.61 8.90
C LEU A 105 11.63 18.95 7.66
N MET A 106 12.43 17.90 7.83
CA MET A 106 13.05 17.19 6.71
C MET A 106 12.01 16.53 5.79
N GLN A 107 10.91 16.03 6.30
CA GLN A 107 9.81 15.52 5.48
C GLN A 107 9.24 16.60 4.54
N THR A 108 9.16 17.85 4.99
CA THR A 108 8.68 18.96 4.14
C THR A 108 9.68 19.34 3.06
N LYS A 109 10.96 19.11 3.27
CA LYS A 109 12.05 19.48 2.34
C LYS A 109 12.36 18.41 1.30
N ARG A 110 11.67 17.28 1.29
CA ARG A 110 11.95 16.18 0.37
C ARG A 110 11.98 16.60 -1.11
N LYS A 111 11.02 17.39 -1.56
CA LYS A 111 11.00 17.91 -2.94
C LYS A 111 12.21 18.80 -3.27
N GLU A 112 12.65 19.61 -2.32
CA GLU A 112 13.83 20.46 -2.46
C GLU A 112 15.11 19.62 -2.50
N LEU A 113 15.21 18.61 -1.63
CA LEU A 113 16.32 17.65 -1.62
C LEU A 113 16.48 16.95 -2.97
N ILE A 114 15.37 16.41 -3.50
CA ILE A 114 15.36 15.76 -4.83
C ILE A 114 15.78 16.74 -5.92
N ARG A 115 15.26 17.97 -5.93
CA ARG A 115 15.60 18.99 -6.94
C ARG A 115 17.08 19.39 -6.90
N LYS A 116 17.70 19.39 -5.71
CA LYS A 116 19.12 19.72 -5.52
C LYS A 116 20.05 18.52 -5.68
N SER A 117 19.50 17.33 -5.88
CA SER A 117 20.27 16.12 -6.15
C SER A 117 20.84 16.17 -7.57
N CYS A 118 22.04 15.65 -7.73
CA CYS A 118 22.75 15.51 -9.02
C CYS A 118 22.89 14.04 -9.38
N GLY A 119 23.02 13.74 -10.67
CA GLY A 119 23.25 12.40 -11.21
C GLY A 119 22.23 12.00 -12.26
N SER A 120 22.71 11.47 -13.39
CA SER A 120 21.86 11.03 -14.52
C SER A 120 21.26 9.62 -14.30
N THR A 121 22.01 8.73 -13.61
CA THR A 121 21.57 7.34 -13.38
C THR A 121 21.07 7.14 -11.96
N PHE A 122 21.70 7.77 -10.96
CA PHE A 122 21.26 7.74 -9.57
C PHE A 122 21.32 9.14 -8.98
N LEU A 123 20.18 9.63 -8.52
CA LEU A 123 20.09 10.90 -7.82
C LEU A 123 20.82 10.80 -6.47
N GLU A 124 21.72 11.76 -6.22
CA GLU A 124 22.43 11.88 -4.95
C GLU A 124 22.52 13.34 -4.52
N ILE A 125 22.26 13.61 -3.24
CA ILE A 125 22.47 14.92 -2.65
C ILE A 125 23.73 14.95 -1.78
N SER A 126 24.58 15.94 -1.98
CA SER A 126 25.80 16.11 -1.21
C SER A 126 25.54 16.74 0.17
N ALA A 127 26.47 16.48 1.12
CA ALA A 127 26.43 17.14 2.43
C ALA A 127 26.38 18.67 2.34
N ASN A 128 27.10 19.25 1.38
CA ASN A 128 27.14 20.69 1.20
C ASN A 128 25.78 21.26 0.76
N GLU A 129 25.08 20.58 -0.14
CA GLU A 129 23.73 20.98 -0.54
C GLU A 129 22.71 20.82 0.59
N VAL A 130 22.83 19.76 1.41
CA VAL A 130 22.01 19.61 2.61
C VAL A 130 22.24 20.76 3.59
N ARG A 131 23.52 21.15 3.85
CA ARG A 131 23.85 22.28 4.75
C ARG A 131 23.26 23.61 4.25
N LYS A 132 23.20 23.84 2.94
CA LYS A 132 22.71 25.07 2.30
C LYS A 132 21.18 25.19 2.29
N ILE A 133 20.43 24.16 2.65
CA ILE A 133 18.96 24.25 2.68
C ILE A 133 18.54 25.33 3.67
N LYS A 134 17.79 26.31 3.16
CA LYS A 134 17.22 27.39 3.97
C LYS A 134 15.99 26.87 4.71
N ILE A 135 15.93 27.16 5.99
CA ILE A 135 14.84 26.77 6.88
C ILE A 135 14.47 27.92 7.80
N ALA A 136 13.20 28.03 8.13
CA ALA A 136 12.73 28.84 9.24
C ALA A 136 12.61 27.94 10.49
N VAL A 137 13.04 28.45 11.62
CA VAL A 137 13.00 27.70 12.88
C VAL A 137 12.34 28.56 13.95
N PRO A 138 11.24 28.10 14.55
CA PRO A 138 10.57 28.81 15.63
C PRO A 138 11.31 28.66 16.97
N THR A 139 10.78 29.27 18.01
CA THR A 139 11.31 29.11 19.39
C THR A 139 11.27 27.66 19.85
N SER A 140 12.14 27.27 20.77
CA SER A 140 12.20 25.89 21.31
C SER A 140 10.83 25.40 21.82
N LYS A 141 10.07 26.26 22.51
CA LYS A 141 8.71 25.95 22.99
C LYS A 141 7.74 25.64 21.84
N GLU A 142 7.86 26.35 20.72
CA GLU A 142 7.02 26.10 19.54
C GLU A 142 7.46 24.86 18.80
N GLN A 143 8.77 24.58 18.70
CA GLN A 143 9.27 23.30 18.17
C GLN A 143 8.67 22.12 18.92
N GLU A 144 8.66 22.16 20.26
CA GLU A 144 8.07 21.11 21.11
C GLU A 144 6.57 20.94 20.84
N LYS A 145 5.80 22.05 20.77
CA LYS A 145 4.35 21.99 20.50
C LYS A 145 4.05 21.39 19.13
N ILE A 146 4.77 21.82 18.10
CA ILE A 146 4.62 21.31 16.72
C ILE A 146 4.95 19.81 16.70
N SER A 147 6.08 19.43 17.28
CA SER A 147 6.53 18.05 17.33
C SER A 147 5.55 17.13 18.07
N LYS A 148 5.02 17.60 19.20
CA LYS A 148 4.02 16.85 19.98
C LYS A 148 2.72 16.66 19.22
N LEU A 149 2.23 17.71 18.56
CA LEU A 149 1.00 17.61 17.75
C LEU A 149 1.16 16.60 16.61
N LEU A 150 2.25 16.68 15.86
CA LEU A 150 2.51 15.76 14.75
C LEU A 150 2.78 14.33 15.24
N ALA A 151 3.43 14.16 16.40
CA ALA A 151 3.62 12.83 17.01
C ALA A 151 2.30 12.17 17.41
N LEU A 152 1.37 12.93 18.01
CA LEU A 152 0.03 12.43 18.34
C LEU A 152 -0.75 12.02 17.10
N LEU A 153 -0.57 12.75 15.99
CA LEU A 153 -1.19 12.38 14.71
C LEU A 153 -0.58 11.11 14.12
N ASP A 154 0.74 10.93 14.23
CA ASP A 154 1.41 9.68 13.80
C ASP A 154 0.94 8.48 14.63
N GLU A 155 0.80 8.64 15.94
CA GLU A 155 0.28 7.60 16.81
C GLU A 155 -1.15 7.21 16.43
N ARG A 156 -2.00 8.22 16.15
CA ARG A 156 -3.36 7.98 15.67
C ARG A 156 -3.40 7.25 14.33
N ILE A 157 -2.54 7.61 13.38
CA ILE A 157 -2.40 6.91 12.09
C ILE A 157 -1.97 5.45 12.31
N THR A 158 -1.02 5.21 13.20
CA THR A 158 -0.55 3.86 13.54
C THR A 158 -1.68 3.03 14.16
N THR A 159 -2.41 3.59 15.12
CA THR A 159 -3.57 2.95 15.76
C THR A 159 -4.66 2.64 14.72
N GLN A 160 -4.92 3.58 13.81
CA GLN A 160 -5.91 3.42 12.74
C GLN A 160 -5.57 2.25 11.81
N ASN A 161 -4.29 2.14 11.42
CA ASN A 161 -3.81 0.99 10.62
C ASN A 161 -4.04 -0.34 11.35
N LYS A 162 -3.75 -0.40 12.65
CA LYS A 162 -3.97 -1.60 13.46
C LYS A 162 -5.47 -1.97 13.55
N ILE A 163 -6.35 -1.00 13.75
CA ILE A 163 -7.80 -1.23 13.75
C ILE A 163 -8.25 -1.83 12.42
N ILE A 164 -7.79 -1.30 11.28
CA ILE A 164 -8.13 -1.83 9.95
C ILE A 164 -7.64 -3.29 9.81
N GLU A 165 -6.42 -3.58 10.25
CA GLU A 165 -5.85 -4.94 10.20
C GLU A 165 -6.66 -5.90 11.07
N ASP A 166 -6.99 -5.52 12.29
CA ASP A 166 -7.76 -6.35 13.23
C ASP A 166 -9.19 -6.59 12.72
N LEU A 167 -9.85 -5.58 12.13
CA LEU A 167 -11.16 -5.74 11.50
C LEU A 167 -11.12 -6.70 10.29
N LYS A 168 -10.05 -6.65 9.48
CA LYS A 168 -9.86 -7.61 8.36
C LYS A 168 -9.69 -9.04 8.87
N LYS A 169 -8.89 -9.24 9.92
CA LYS A 169 -8.70 -10.55 10.57
C LYS A 169 -10.01 -11.07 11.16
N LEU A 170 -10.77 -10.19 11.82
CA LEU A 170 -12.06 -10.54 12.40
C LEU A 170 -13.08 -10.93 11.32
N LYS A 171 -13.20 -10.12 10.26
CA LYS A 171 -14.06 -10.47 9.12
C LYS A 171 -13.69 -11.83 8.52
N TYR A 172 -12.39 -12.10 8.35
CA TYR A 172 -11.90 -13.39 7.86
C TYR A 172 -12.35 -14.55 8.75
N ALA A 173 -12.16 -14.43 10.06
CA ALA A 173 -12.54 -15.47 11.02
C ALA A 173 -14.07 -15.72 11.04
N ILE A 174 -14.85 -14.64 11.00
CA ILE A 174 -16.32 -14.73 10.94
C ILE A 174 -16.77 -15.33 9.61
N SER A 175 -16.19 -14.94 8.48
CA SER A 175 -16.51 -15.50 7.16
C SER A 175 -16.25 -17.02 7.16
N LYS A 176 -15.07 -17.44 7.67
CA LYS A 176 -14.71 -18.85 7.78
C LYS A 176 -15.74 -19.62 8.62
N TYR A 177 -16.05 -19.12 9.81
CA TYR A 177 -17.02 -19.71 10.71
C TYR A 177 -18.40 -19.84 10.06
N LEU A 178 -18.92 -18.76 9.46
CA LEU A 178 -20.25 -18.75 8.86
C LEU A 178 -20.35 -19.67 7.65
N PHE A 179 -19.37 -19.70 6.75
CA PHE A 179 -19.40 -20.51 5.53
C PHE A 179 -19.19 -22.03 5.81
N GLU A 180 -18.69 -22.40 6.98
CA GLU A 180 -18.52 -23.79 7.40
C GLU A 180 -19.72 -24.33 8.20
N ARG A 181 -20.69 -23.50 8.57
CA ARG A 181 -21.90 -23.89 9.30
C ARG A 181 -22.88 -24.66 8.41
N LYS A 182 -23.07 -25.95 8.72
CA LYS A 182 -23.99 -26.83 7.98
C LYS A 182 -25.47 -26.54 8.22
N ASP A 183 -25.80 -25.95 9.38
CA ASP A 183 -27.15 -25.51 9.71
C ASP A 183 -27.61 -24.26 8.95
N LEU A 184 -26.65 -23.44 8.48
CA LEU A 184 -26.93 -22.30 7.62
C LEU A 184 -26.88 -22.67 6.13
N PHE A 185 -25.96 -23.56 5.75
CA PHE A 185 -25.69 -23.94 4.35
C PHE A 185 -25.74 -25.47 4.21
N GLU A 186 -26.92 -25.99 4.05
CA GLU A 186 -27.23 -27.41 3.89
C GLU A 186 -26.77 -28.00 2.55
N ASN A 187 -26.54 -27.11 1.55
CA ASN A 187 -26.19 -27.49 0.20
C ASN A 187 -24.84 -26.96 -0.24
N LYS A 188 -24.27 -27.62 -1.24
CA LYS A 188 -23.15 -27.13 -2.05
C LYS A 188 -23.56 -27.13 -3.51
N ILE A 189 -23.44 -25.99 -4.18
CA ILE A 189 -23.82 -25.87 -5.59
C ILE A 189 -22.67 -25.33 -6.43
N LYS A 190 -22.65 -25.68 -7.72
CA LYS A 190 -21.75 -25.06 -8.69
C LYS A 190 -22.22 -23.62 -8.97
N LEU A 191 -21.25 -22.71 -9.11
CA LEU A 191 -21.53 -21.30 -9.42
C LEU A 191 -22.34 -21.17 -10.74
N SER A 192 -22.11 -22.04 -11.71
CA SER A 192 -22.89 -22.10 -12.98
C SER A 192 -24.39 -22.27 -12.81
N LYS A 193 -24.86 -22.77 -11.66
CA LYS A 193 -26.32 -22.88 -11.38
C LYS A 193 -26.99 -21.52 -11.18
N ILE A 194 -26.25 -20.55 -10.61
CA ILE A 194 -26.77 -19.25 -10.16
C ILE A 194 -26.16 -18.05 -10.91
N ALA A 195 -25.09 -18.25 -11.67
CA ALA A 195 -24.39 -17.19 -12.39
C ALA A 195 -23.77 -17.69 -13.68
N GLU A 196 -23.40 -16.79 -14.57
CA GLU A 196 -22.65 -17.01 -15.79
C GLU A 196 -21.51 -16.01 -15.90
N LEU A 197 -20.30 -16.47 -16.27
CA LEU A 197 -19.16 -15.58 -16.50
C LEU A 197 -19.23 -15.02 -17.93
N LYS A 198 -19.16 -13.71 -18.07
CA LYS A 198 -19.11 -12.97 -19.32
C LYS A 198 -17.73 -12.36 -19.53
N ASN A 199 -17.21 -12.46 -20.75
CA ASN A 199 -15.90 -11.95 -21.10
C ASN A 199 -15.93 -10.46 -21.46
N GLY A 200 -14.82 -9.76 -21.17
CA GLY A 200 -14.64 -8.38 -21.58
C GLY A 200 -14.18 -8.20 -23.01
N TYR A 201 -13.98 -6.95 -23.40
CA TYR A 201 -13.60 -6.51 -24.73
C TYR A 201 -12.08 -6.30 -24.84
N ALA A 202 -11.52 -6.61 -26.01
CA ALA A 202 -10.10 -6.43 -26.33
C ALA A 202 -9.83 -5.00 -26.82
N PHE A 203 -9.61 -4.06 -25.91
CA PHE A 203 -9.33 -2.68 -26.29
C PHE A 203 -7.94 -2.51 -26.90
N GLN A 204 -7.85 -1.75 -27.97
CA GLN A 204 -6.58 -1.36 -28.60
C GLN A 204 -5.95 -0.17 -27.86
N SER A 205 -4.69 -0.29 -27.46
CA SER A 205 -3.97 0.78 -26.74
C SER A 205 -3.86 2.08 -27.55
N SER A 206 -3.86 2.00 -28.89
CA SER A 206 -3.87 3.18 -29.77
C SER A 206 -5.13 4.05 -29.67
N LYS A 207 -6.21 3.53 -29.06
CA LYS A 207 -7.47 4.26 -28.82
C LYS A 207 -7.53 4.90 -27.45
N TYR A 208 -6.51 4.69 -26.59
CA TYR A 208 -6.49 5.27 -25.24
C TYR A 208 -6.30 6.78 -25.30
N ASN A 209 -7.10 7.50 -24.52
CA ASN A 209 -7.07 8.95 -24.44
C ASN A 209 -7.45 9.40 -23.01
N ALA A 210 -6.56 10.17 -22.38
CA ALA A 210 -6.76 10.65 -21.02
C ALA A 210 -7.99 11.57 -20.84
N LEU A 211 -8.49 12.18 -21.92
CA LEU A 211 -9.71 13.01 -21.93
C LEU A 211 -10.99 12.18 -22.08
N GLY A 212 -10.87 10.87 -22.25
CA GLY A 212 -12.01 9.97 -22.41
C GLY A 212 -12.83 9.86 -21.12
N LYS A 213 -14.15 9.87 -21.25
CA LYS A 213 -15.07 9.65 -20.13
C LYS A 213 -15.25 8.18 -19.74
N TRP A 214 -14.98 7.27 -20.69
CA TRP A 214 -15.15 5.84 -20.48
C TRP A 214 -13.86 5.23 -19.96
N LYS A 215 -13.91 4.71 -18.72
CA LYS A 215 -12.77 4.08 -18.04
C LYS A 215 -12.78 2.58 -18.29
N ILE A 216 -11.67 2.02 -18.71
CA ILE A 216 -11.51 0.60 -18.95
C ILE A 216 -11.00 -0.07 -17.68
N LEU A 217 -11.79 -0.97 -17.09
CA LEU A 217 -11.38 -1.74 -15.91
C LEU A 217 -10.58 -2.96 -16.33
N THR A 218 -9.34 -2.99 -15.89
CA THR A 218 -8.35 -4.06 -16.12
C THR A 218 -8.11 -4.86 -14.84
N ILE A 219 -7.27 -5.88 -14.90
CA ILE A 219 -6.88 -6.67 -13.71
C ILE A 219 -6.23 -5.83 -12.60
N ALA A 220 -5.57 -4.73 -12.92
CA ALA A 220 -5.00 -3.82 -11.93
C ALA A 220 -6.09 -3.11 -11.09
N ASN A 221 -7.26 -2.92 -11.68
CA ASN A 221 -8.40 -2.28 -11.02
C ASN A 221 -9.19 -3.27 -10.14
N VAL A 222 -9.14 -4.58 -10.45
CA VAL A 222 -9.78 -5.65 -9.67
C VAL A 222 -8.74 -6.25 -8.71
N ALA A 223 -8.47 -5.53 -7.63
CA ALA A 223 -7.38 -5.83 -6.71
C ALA A 223 -7.78 -6.75 -5.53
N GLY A 224 -9.03 -7.21 -5.46
CA GLY A 224 -9.57 -8.01 -4.34
C GLY A 224 -10.07 -7.15 -3.16
N GLU A 225 -10.07 -5.83 -3.29
CA GLU A 225 -10.79 -4.94 -2.38
C GLU A 225 -12.28 -4.93 -2.74
N ARG A 226 -13.15 -4.50 -1.79
CA ARG A 226 -14.60 -4.54 -2.04
C ARG A 226 -14.98 -3.82 -3.35
N TYR A 227 -14.43 -2.65 -3.59
CA TYR A 227 -14.69 -1.88 -4.80
C TYR A 227 -13.45 -1.80 -5.70
N VAL A 228 -13.69 -1.69 -7.00
CA VAL A 228 -12.64 -1.48 -8.00
C VAL A 228 -11.85 -0.20 -7.73
N LYS A 229 -10.54 -0.23 -8.03
CA LYS A 229 -9.69 0.98 -8.01
C LYS A 229 -9.88 1.76 -9.31
N THR A 230 -10.28 3.01 -9.21
CA THR A 230 -10.61 3.84 -10.39
C THR A 230 -9.62 4.97 -10.66
N ASN A 231 -8.56 5.09 -9.85
CA ASN A 231 -7.62 6.21 -9.92
C ASN A 231 -6.67 6.16 -11.14
N GLU A 232 -6.37 4.94 -11.62
CA GLU A 232 -5.42 4.71 -12.71
C GLU A 232 -6.08 3.82 -13.77
N CYS A 233 -7.05 4.37 -14.48
CA CYS A 233 -7.73 3.67 -15.58
C CYS A 233 -7.29 4.24 -16.91
N ASN A 234 -7.05 3.38 -17.88
CA ASN A 234 -7.03 3.79 -19.28
C ASN A 234 -8.43 4.24 -19.69
N CYS A 235 -8.53 5.34 -20.42
CA CYS A 235 -9.81 5.90 -20.85
C CYS A 235 -9.92 5.92 -22.37
N ILE A 236 -11.16 5.95 -22.88
CA ILE A 236 -11.47 6.17 -24.30
C ILE A 236 -12.59 7.20 -24.44
N ILE A 237 -12.58 7.94 -25.56
CA ILE A 237 -13.61 8.94 -25.87
C ILE A 237 -14.84 8.25 -26.42
N GLU A 238 -14.67 7.39 -27.43
CA GLU A 238 -15.76 6.72 -28.13
C GLU A 238 -15.76 5.23 -27.82
N ILE A 239 -16.94 4.69 -27.58
CA ILE A 239 -17.15 3.26 -27.36
C ILE A 239 -17.04 2.54 -28.72
N PRO A 240 -16.32 1.39 -28.81
CA PRO A 240 -16.35 0.56 -30.00
C PRO A 240 -17.77 0.20 -30.42
N TYR A 241 -18.05 0.21 -31.70
CA TYR A 241 -19.39 -0.04 -32.24
C TYR A 241 -19.91 -1.47 -31.98
N ASP A 242 -18.99 -2.41 -31.83
CA ASP A 242 -19.22 -3.84 -31.61
C ASP A 242 -19.24 -4.25 -30.14
N ILE A 243 -19.18 -3.27 -29.21
CA ILE A 243 -19.20 -3.56 -27.78
C ILE A 243 -20.58 -4.12 -27.37
N GLN A 244 -20.57 -5.20 -26.62
CA GLN A 244 -21.77 -5.87 -26.15
C GLN A 244 -22.33 -5.19 -24.90
N LYS A 245 -23.64 -5.36 -24.63
CA LYS A 245 -24.32 -4.72 -23.50
C LYS A 245 -23.64 -5.01 -22.17
N HIS A 246 -23.27 -6.28 -21.92
CA HIS A 246 -22.62 -6.71 -20.66
C HIS A 246 -21.20 -6.17 -20.48
N GLN A 247 -20.58 -5.62 -21.52
CA GLN A 247 -19.24 -5.03 -21.45
C GLN A 247 -19.29 -3.55 -21.00
N LYS A 248 -20.49 -2.96 -20.90
CA LYS A 248 -20.75 -1.69 -20.22
C LYS A 248 -21.20 -2.01 -18.80
N LEU A 249 -20.35 -1.68 -17.85
CA LEU A 249 -20.53 -2.10 -16.46
C LEU A 249 -21.48 -1.18 -15.69
N GLU A 250 -22.23 -1.78 -14.79
CA GLU A 250 -23.16 -1.12 -13.88
C GLU A 250 -22.63 -1.19 -12.43
N ALA A 251 -23.14 -0.31 -11.58
CA ALA A 251 -22.80 -0.33 -10.16
C ALA A 251 -23.19 -1.68 -9.51
N ASN A 252 -22.31 -2.18 -8.67
CA ASN A 252 -22.38 -3.48 -7.99
C ASN A 252 -22.24 -4.72 -8.90
N ASP A 253 -21.83 -4.57 -10.14
CA ASP A 253 -21.38 -5.70 -10.95
C ASP A 253 -20.21 -6.40 -10.30
N ILE A 254 -20.25 -7.74 -10.22
CA ILE A 254 -19.18 -8.56 -9.65
C ILE A 254 -18.13 -8.83 -10.73
N LEU A 255 -16.92 -8.34 -10.51
CA LEU A 255 -15.81 -8.47 -11.43
C LEU A 255 -14.76 -9.44 -10.88
N ILE A 256 -14.21 -10.29 -11.74
CA ILE A 256 -13.24 -11.31 -11.40
C ILE A 256 -12.00 -11.15 -12.31
N SER A 257 -10.81 -11.09 -11.72
CA SER A 257 -9.55 -11.08 -12.48
C SER A 257 -9.26 -12.47 -13.06
N LEU A 258 -9.04 -12.53 -14.38
CA LEU A 258 -8.87 -13.80 -15.10
C LEU A 258 -7.41 -14.12 -15.44
N THR A 259 -6.50 -13.14 -15.32
CA THR A 259 -5.09 -13.27 -15.71
C THR A 259 -4.18 -12.62 -14.70
N GLY A 260 -2.99 -13.14 -14.48
CA GLY A 260 -2.00 -12.62 -13.52
C GLY A 260 -2.39 -12.95 -12.08
N ASN A 261 -2.95 -12.01 -11.35
CA ASN A 261 -3.52 -12.28 -10.02
C ASN A 261 -4.94 -12.82 -10.16
N VAL A 262 -5.06 -14.08 -10.57
CA VAL A 262 -6.34 -14.72 -10.88
C VAL A 262 -7.24 -14.87 -9.65
N GLY A 263 -8.57 -14.82 -9.85
CA GLY A 263 -9.56 -15.09 -8.80
C GLY A 263 -9.81 -13.94 -7.82
N ARG A 264 -9.20 -12.78 -8.00
CA ARG A 264 -9.55 -11.59 -7.21
C ARG A 264 -10.90 -11.05 -7.63
N VAL A 265 -11.70 -10.64 -6.63
CA VAL A 265 -13.08 -10.23 -6.83
C VAL A 265 -13.29 -8.83 -6.27
N SER A 266 -13.95 -7.96 -7.06
CA SER A 266 -14.36 -6.62 -6.63
C SER A 266 -15.72 -6.26 -7.22
N LEU A 267 -16.41 -5.33 -6.57
CA LEU A 267 -17.65 -4.74 -7.09
C LEU A 267 -17.34 -3.48 -7.91
N CYS A 268 -18.04 -3.32 -9.02
CA CYS A 268 -18.02 -2.08 -9.79
C CYS A 268 -18.68 -0.95 -8.99
N THR A 269 -18.17 0.26 -9.11
CA THR A 269 -18.77 1.49 -8.55
C THR A 269 -19.64 2.19 -9.57
N GLU A 270 -20.32 3.27 -9.18
CA GLU A 270 -20.98 4.16 -10.13
C GLU A 270 -19.98 4.85 -11.04
N GLY A 271 -20.31 4.98 -12.32
CA GLY A 271 -19.47 5.63 -13.31
C GLY A 271 -19.60 5.04 -14.72
N PHE A 272 -18.79 5.54 -15.62
CA PHE A 272 -18.73 5.07 -17.02
C PHE A 272 -17.59 4.08 -17.16
N PHE A 273 -17.88 2.79 -16.97
CA PHE A 273 -16.89 1.73 -16.97
C PHE A 273 -17.11 0.71 -18.08
N LEU A 274 -16.02 0.21 -18.63
CA LEU A 274 -15.98 -0.81 -19.68
C LEU A 274 -15.13 -2.00 -19.22
N LEU A 275 -15.59 -3.19 -19.53
CA LEU A 275 -14.97 -4.46 -19.14
C LEU A 275 -13.85 -4.86 -20.09
N ASN A 276 -12.60 -4.97 -19.59
CA ASN A 276 -11.45 -5.46 -20.36
C ASN A 276 -11.47 -7.00 -20.49
N GLN A 277 -10.93 -7.54 -21.60
CA GLN A 277 -10.87 -8.99 -21.90
C GLN A 277 -10.22 -9.86 -20.82
N ARG A 278 -9.38 -9.29 -19.94
CA ARG A 278 -8.71 -10.02 -18.84
C ARG A 278 -9.49 -9.99 -17.52
N VAL A 279 -10.67 -9.41 -17.55
CA VAL A 279 -11.61 -9.33 -16.42
C VAL A 279 -12.92 -9.97 -16.85
N GLY A 280 -13.48 -10.81 -15.99
CA GLY A 280 -14.80 -11.40 -16.20
C GLY A 280 -15.87 -10.64 -15.41
N LEU A 281 -17.03 -10.46 -16.01
CA LEU A 281 -18.26 -10.04 -15.34
C LEU A 281 -19.05 -11.28 -14.92
N LEU A 282 -19.34 -11.43 -13.65
CA LEU A 282 -20.23 -12.48 -13.17
C LEU A 282 -21.69 -12.01 -13.26
N GLN A 283 -22.37 -12.44 -14.31
CA GLN A 283 -23.78 -12.14 -14.52
C GLN A 283 -24.64 -13.11 -13.71
N LEU A 284 -25.39 -12.58 -12.73
CA LEU A 284 -26.24 -13.37 -11.87
C LEU A 284 -27.57 -13.72 -12.56
N LYS A 285 -28.04 -14.95 -12.37
CA LYS A 285 -29.37 -15.41 -12.79
C LYS A 285 -30.45 -14.92 -11.85
N ILE A 286 -30.10 -14.70 -10.54
CA ILE A 286 -30.95 -14.20 -9.49
C ILE A 286 -30.22 -13.06 -8.79
N SER A 287 -30.65 -11.82 -9.00
CA SER A 287 -29.97 -10.63 -8.50
C SER A 287 -30.02 -10.47 -6.97
N GLU A 288 -31.02 -11.05 -6.30
CA GLU A 288 -31.22 -10.95 -4.86
C GLU A 288 -30.04 -11.50 -4.04
N ASN A 289 -29.30 -12.46 -4.57
CA ASN A 289 -28.17 -13.09 -3.88
C ASN A 289 -26.82 -12.42 -4.15
N ARG A 290 -26.80 -11.27 -4.83
CA ARG A 290 -25.54 -10.59 -5.26
C ARG A 290 -24.55 -10.39 -4.13
N GLU A 291 -25.00 -9.82 -3.02
CA GLU A 291 -24.13 -9.56 -1.87
C GLU A 291 -23.55 -10.86 -1.28
N PHE A 292 -24.38 -11.89 -1.12
CA PHE A 292 -23.92 -13.19 -0.63
C PHE A 292 -22.86 -13.79 -1.57
N ILE A 293 -23.14 -13.81 -2.87
CA ILE A 293 -22.21 -14.35 -3.87
C ILE A 293 -20.89 -13.58 -3.84
N TYR A 294 -20.94 -12.24 -3.77
CA TYR A 294 -19.73 -11.42 -3.60
C TYR A 294 -18.96 -11.84 -2.35
N GLN A 295 -19.60 -11.98 -1.20
CA GLN A 295 -18.94 -12.35 0.06
C GLN A 295 -18.28 -13.74 -0.02
N VAL A 296 -18.92 -14.72 -0.64
CA VAL A 296 -18.36 -16.06 -0.84
C VAL A 296 -17.15 -16.01 -1.78
N LEU A 297 -17.24 -15.29 -2.91
CA LEU A 297 -16.17 -15.22 -3.90
C LEU A 297 -15.02 -14.31 -3.48
N SER A 298 -15.25 -13.32 -2.63
CA SER A 298 -14.20 -12.48 -2.05
C SER A 298 -13.47 -13.15 -0.88
N PHE A 299 -13.95 -14.32 -0.42
CA PHE A 299 -13.29 -15.11 0.59
C PHE A 299 -12.12 -15.91 -0.03
N HIS A 300 -10.99 -16.00 0.68
CA HIS A 300 -9.72 -16.56 0.17
C HIS A 300 -9.84 -17.94 -0.52
N LYS A 301 -10.77 -18.80 -0.09
CA LYS A 301 -10.96 -20.14 -0.68
C LYS A 301 -11.26 -20.09 -2.18
N PHE A 302 -11.93 -19.05 -2.67
CA PHE A 302 -12.17 -18.89 -4.10
C PHE A 302 -10.88 -18.53 -4.84
N GLU A 303 -10.12 -17.53 -4.37
CA GLU A 303 -8.84 -17.14 -4.99
C GLU A 303 -7.85 -18.31 -4.98
N GLU A 304 -7.72 -19.05 -3.87
CA GLU A 304 -6.90 -20.27 -3.77
C GLU A 304 -7.32 -21.35 -4.79
N SER A 305 -8.63 -21.57 -4.95
CA SER A 305 -9.15 -22.50 -5.95
C SER A 305 -8.81 -22.06 -7.38
N MET A 306 -8.92 -20.79 -7.68
CA MET A 306 -8.57 -20.25 -9.01
C MET A 306 -7.06 -20.31 -9.29
N ILE A 307 -6.24 -20.04 -8.28
CA ILE A 307 -4.79 -20.22 -8.36
C ILE A 307 -4.43 -21.69 -8.63
N ALA A 308 -5.10 -22.63 -7.95
CA ALA A 308 -4.88 -24.07 -8.18
C ALA A 308 -5.26 -24.49 -9.61
N CYS A 309 -6.34 -23.94 -10.19
CA CYS A 309 -6.72 -24.21 -11.59
C CYS A 309 -5.69 -23.64 -12.58
N ALA A 310 -5.04 -22.52 -12.26
CA ALA A 310 -4.08 -21.84 -13.13
C ALA A 310 -2.65 -22.42 -13.05
N GLN A 311 -2.38 -23.37 -12.15
CA GLN A 311 -1.04 -23.96 -11.96
C GLN A 311 -0.61 -24.76 -13.19
N GLY A 312 0.65 -24.56 -13.60
CA GLY A 312 1.26 -25.25 -14.76
C GLY A 312 1.31 -24.42 -16.05
N ALA A 313 0.71 -23.23 -16.10
CA ALA A 313 0.83 -22.32 -17.23
C ALA A 313 1.98 -21.30 -17.02
N ALA A 314 2.64 -20.89 -18.11
CA ALA A 314 3.71 -19.88 -18.07
C ALA A 314 3.21 -18.51 -17.53
N GLN A 315 1.92 -18.22 -17.72
CA GLN A 315 1.22 -17.08 -17.11
C GLN A 315 -0.09 -17.60 -16.49
N MET A 316 -0.35 -17.26 -15.23
CA MET A 316 -1.61 -17.62 -14.58
C MET A 316 -2.79 -17.06 -15.37
N ASN A 317 -3.68 -17.96 -15.79
CA ASN A 317 -4.89 -17.63 -16.53
C ASN A 317 -5.99 -18.64 -16.20
N ILE A 318 -7.19 -18.15 -15.97
CA ILE A 318 -8.38 -18.96 -15.70
C ILE A 318 -9.46 -18.66 -16.74
N GLY A 319 -10.21 -19.69 -17.09
CA GLY A 319 -11.30 -19.60 -18.05
C GLY A 319 -12.68 -19.59 -17.41
N LYS A 320 -13.68 -19.46 -18.27
CA LYS A 320 -15.09 -19.52 -17.87
C LYS A 320 -15.42 -20.80 -17.08
N GLY A 321 -14.93 -21.95 -17.55
CA GLY A 321 -15.18 -23.25 -16.92
C GLY A 321 -14.62 -23.34 -15.48
N ASP A 322 -13.43 -22.79 -15.23
CA ASP A 322 -12.80 -22.81 -13.91
C ASP A 322 -13.66 -22.05 -12.88
N VAL A 323 -14.10 -20.85 -13.26
CA VAL A 323 -14.97 -20.01 -12.42
C VAL A 323 -16.35 -20.65 -12.20
N GLU A 324 -17.00 -21.09 -13.26
CA GLU A 324 -18.36 -21.64 -13.22
C GLU A 324 -18.46 -23.00 -12.55
N ASN A 325 -17.39 -23.78 -12.53
CA ASN A 325 -17.32 -25.06 -11.79
C ASN A 325 -17.00 -24.90 -10.31
N TYR A 326 -16.67 -23.68 -9.83
CA TYR A 326 -16.45 -23.46 -8.41
C TYR A 326 -17.66 -23.88 -7.60
N ILE A 327 -17.42 -24.65 -6.53
CA ILE A 327 -18.47 -25.15 -5.63
C ILE A 327 -18.52 -24.25 -4.40
N LEU A 328 -19.68 -23.66 -4.16
CA LEU A 328 -19.89 -22.74 -3.04
C LEU A 328 -20.94 -23.28 -2.05
N PRO A 329 -20.86 -22.91 -0.75
CA PRO A 329 -21.91 -23.20 0.22
C PRO A 329 -23.17 -22.43 -0.16
N TYR A 330 -24.34 -23.06 -0.06
CA TYR A 330 -25.58 -22.45 -0.46
C TYR A 330 -26.76 -22.94 0.39
N SER A 331 -27.73 -22.07 0.61
CA SER A 331 -29.01 -22.42 1.22
C SER A 331 -30.16 -21.99 0.32
N PHE A 332 -31.21 -22.79 0.27
CA PHE A 332 -32.47 -22.38 -0.36
C PHE A 332 -33.30 -21.50 0.57
N ASN A 333 -32.98 -21.43 1.87
CA ASN A 333 -33.56 -20.48 2.78
C ASN A 333 -32.96 -19.08 2.54
N LYS A 334 -33.77 -18.16 1.99
CA LYS A 334 -33.36 -16.77 1.71
C LYS A 334 -32.94 -16.02 2.99
N GLU A 335 -33.51 -16.34 4.14
CA GLU A 335 -33.16 -15.67 5.41
C GLU A 335 -31.72 -15.98 5.81
N ASN A 336 -31.25 -17.24 5.67
CA ASN A 336 -29.87 -17.62 5.93
C ASN A 336 -28.90 -16.85 5.04
N ILE A 337 -29.19 -16.81 3.73
CA ILE A 337 -28.36 -16.08 2.74
C ILE A 337 -28.30 -14.58 3.07
N ASN A 338 -29.46 -13.97 3.32
CA ASN A 338 -29.55 -12.53 3.58
C ASN A 338 -28.90 -12.14 4.91
N SER A 339 -29.07 -12.96 5.96
CA SER A 339 -28.47 -12.71 7.27
C SER A 339 -26.94 -12.75 7.19
N VAL A 340 -26.36 -13.78 6.57
CA VAL A 340 -24.91 -13.90 6.40
C VAL A 340 -24.38 -12.76 5.52
N ALA A 341 -25.03 -12.48 4.40
CA ALA A 341 -24.65 -11.38 3.52
C ALA A 341 -24.67 -10.03 4.24
N SER A 342 -25.70 -9.77 5.04
CA SER A 342 -25.86 -8.53 5.81
C SER A 342 -24.77 -8.35 6.86
N VAL A 343 -24.46 -9.40 7.63
CA VAL A 343 -23.39 -9.38 8.63
C VAL A 343 -22.05 -9.03 7.97
N LEU A 344 -21.66 -9.76 6.93
CA LEU A 344 -20.36 -9.55 6.26
C LEU A 344 -20.30 -8.20 5.53
N LYS A 345 -21.40 -7.74 4.93
CA LYS A 345 -21.51 -6.40 4.34
C LYS A 345 -21.28 -5.29 5.37
N ASN A 346 -21.78 -5.46 6.60
CA ASN A 346 -21.56 -4.48 7.65
C ASN A 346 -20.07 -4.42 8.06
N TYR A 347 -19.37 -5.56 8.14
CA TYR A 347 -17.93 -5.55 8.35
C TYR A 347 -17.19 -4.81 7.23
N ASP A 348 -17.57 -5.02 5.96
CA ASP A 348 -17.00 -4.24 4.85
C ASP A 348 -17.21 -2.74 5.00
N LYS A 349 -18.42 -2.33 5.41
CA LYS A 349 -18.70 -0.90 5.68
C LYS A 349 -17.81 -0.33 6.77
N TYR A 350 -17.63 -1.07 7.89
CA TYR A 350 -16.72 -0.65 8.96
C TYR A 350 -15.29 -0.51 8.44
N ILE A 351 -14.77 -1.51 7.74
CA ILE A 351 -13.42 -1.47 7.17
C ILE A 351 -13.25 -0.28 6.21
N ILE A 352 -14.23 -0.02 5.34
CA ILE A 352 -14.19 1.12 4.41
C ILE A 352 -14.20 2.45 5.16
N ASN A 353 -15.02 2.59 6.21
CA ASN A 353 -15.06 3.81 7.02
C ASN A 353 -13.71 4.07 7.70
N GLU A 354 -13.07 3.03 8.23
CA GLU A 354 -11.76 3.14 8.88
C GLU A 354 -10.65 3.48 7.86
N ILE A 355 -10.71 2.93 6.64
CA ILE A 355 -9.80 3.30 5.53
C ILE A 355 -9.99 4.77 5.13
N ASN A 356 -11.23 5.25 5.05
CA ASN A 356 -11.52 6.66 4.76
C ASN A 356 -10.99 7.57 5.88
N MET A 357 -11.18 7.20 7.15
CA MET A 357 -10.62 7.91 8.30
C MET A 357 -9.09 7.98 8.22
N LEU A 358 -8.42 6.88 7.89
CA LEU A 358 -6.96 6.85 7.68
C LEU A 358 -6.53 7.83 6.57
N SER A 359 -7.24 7.86 5.46
CA SER A 359 -6.97 8.81 4.36
C SER A 359 -7.12 10.27 4.80
N MET A 360 -8.14 10.57 5.61
CA MET A 360 -8.35 11.90 6.18
C MET A 360 -7.21 12.29 7.14
N LEU A 361 -6.77 11.37 8.00
CA LEU A 361 -5.63 11.60 8.91
C LEU A 361 -4.33 11.89 8.14
N HIS A 362 -4.06 11.15 7.05
CA HIS A 362 -2.91 11.42 6.19
C HIS A 362 -3.01 12.80 5.52
N SER A 363 -4.19 13.16 5.01
CA SER A 363 -4.43 14.47 4.41
C SER A 363 -4.25 15.61 5.43
N GLN A 364 -4.76 15.43 6.65
CA GLN A 364 -4.58 16.36 7.75
C GLN A 364 -3.10 16.53 8.12
N LYS A 365 -2.35 15.43 8.23
CA LYS A 365 -0.90 15.48 8.48
C LYS A 365 -0.17 16.27 7.39
N GLN A 366 -0.47 16.00 6.12
CA GLN A 366 0.14 16.71 5.00
C GLN A 366 -0.20 18.20 5.00
N TYR A 367 -1.44 18.55 5.33
CA TYR A 367 -1.86 19.95 5.47
C TYR A 367 -1.08 20.65 6.59
N LEU A 368 -1.02 20.07 7.80
CA LEU A 368 -0.29 20.64 8.93
C LEU A 368 1.21 20.78 8.65
N LEU A 369 1.84 19.79 8.01
CA LEU A 369 3.23 19.89 7.59
C LEU A 369 3.47 21.09 6.67
N ARG A 370 2.55 21.39 5.76
CA ARG A 370 2.66 22.55 4.86
C ARG A 370 2.45 23.89 5.56
N GLN A 371 1.58 23.92 6.58
CA GLN A 371 1.24 25.17 7.28
C GLN A 371 2.24 25.53 8.40
N MET A 372 2.86 24.55 9.03
CA MET A 372 3.72 24.74 10.20
C MET A 372 5.20 24.92 9.86
N PHE A 373 5.60 24.57 8.62
CA PHE A 373 6.99 24.65 8.16
C PHE A 373 7.10 25.55 6.92
N ILE A 374 6.71 26.80 7.07
CA ILE A 374 6.72 27.83 6.01
C ILE A 374 8.14 28.35 5.76
#